data_f5d8e9a72f7b0c71c8619daecf8fcacc
#
_entry.id   f5d8e9a72f7b0c71c8619daecf8fcacc
#
_cell.length_a   1.000
_cell.length_b   1.000
_cell.length_c   1.000
_cell.angle_alpha   90.00
_cell.angle_beta   90.00
_cell.angle_gamma   90.00
#
_symmetry.space_group_name_H-M   'P 1'
#
loop_
_entity.id
_entity.type
_entity.pdbx_description
1 polymer ?
#
loop_
_entity_poly.entity_id
_entity_poly.type
_entity_poly.pdbx_seq_one_letter_code
_entity_poly.pdbx_strand_id
1 'polypeptide(L)'
;MKNQSQSMLKTLFAFSIFFSLLTVGITVSAQAPDYATDPRLSTDVKAFLKVLNSGGAPIETLSKQDARNVLITAQKSVKVDLSGIEESEKTINADGHKIKLNIMRPAGAKGRLPVFIFIHGGGWILGDYPTHKRLVRDIVVQSGYAAVFVNYTPSPEAHYPQPTNEIYAASKWVYEHGSEINVNGKDMGIVGNSVGGNMSTSTALMAKAKGKQFFKVEILMWPVTDATFEQASYKEFGEQRFLTTSLMKWMWDQYTTDLDKRKEIYASPLRASTEQLKGLPPTLIEVAENDILRDEGEAYGRKLDEAGVTVTTLRYNGAIHDWGMLNALAKIPQTRTLIIATAAELKKYLK
;
A
#
# COMPACT_ATOMS: atom_id res chain seq x y z
N MET A 1 -58.12 68.80 34.73
CA MET A 1 -59.14 67.95 35.36
C MET A 1 -58.79 66.55 35.00
N LYS A 2 -58.28 65.78 35.95
CA LYS A 2 -58.75 64.50 36.45
C LYS A 2 -58.96 63.47 35.35
N ASN A 3 -58.38 62.27 35.35
CA ASN A 3 -58.32 61.35 36.47
C ASN A 3 -57.30 60.20 36.15
N GLN A 4 -56.76 59.74 37.25
CA GLN A 4 -55.96 58.52 37.36
C GLN A 4 -56.78 57.27 37.00
N SER A 5 -56.11 56.25 36.49
CA SER A 5 -56.48 54.91 36.80
C SER A 5 -55.25 53.96 36.67
N GLN A 6 -54.95 53.35 37.81
CA GLN A 6 -53.99 52.30 38.00
C GLN A 6 -54.50 51.03 37.35
N SER A 7 -53.60 50.27 36.73
CA SER A 7 -53.89 48.89 36.43
C SER A 7 -52.69 48.01 36.71
N MET A 8 -52.96 47.02 37.47
CA MET A 8 -52.13 46.01 38.12
C MET A 8 -51.22 45.24 37.17
N LEU A 9 -49.97 45.20 37.55
CA LEU A 9 -48.99 44.24 37.04
C LEU A 9 -49.32 42.81 37.51
N LYS A 10 -49.70 41.93 36.60
CA LYS A 10 -49.78 40.47 36.86
C LYS A 10 -48.49 39.79 36.39
N THR A 11 -47.69 39.41 37.32
CA THR A 11 -46.49 38.60 37.16
C THR A 11 -46.89 37.19 36.81
N LEU A 12 -46.63 36.74 35.58
CA LEU A 12 -46.68 35.32 35.18
C LEU A 12 -45.29 34.75 35.28
N PHE A 13 -45.05 33.91 36.29
CA PHE A 13 -43.89 33.02 36.37
C PHE A 13 -44.10 31.90 35.39
N ALA A 14 -43.35 31.91 34.31
CA ALA A 14 -43.23 30.74 33.39
C ALA A 14 -42.08 29.89 33.90
N PHE A 15 -42.39 28.74 34.45
CA PHE A 15 -41.44 27.66 34.76
C PHE A 15 -41.02 27.01 33.44
N SER A 16 -39.84 27.38 32.94
CA SER A 16 -39.19 26.64 31.84
C SER A 16 -38.47 25.43 32.40
N ILE A 17 -39.09 24.28 32.27
CA ILE A 17 -38.42 22.99 32.54
C ILE A 17 -37.48 22.73 31.36
N PHE A 18 -36.17 22.93 31.58
CA PHE A 18 -35.12 22.51 30.69
C PHE A 18 -34.99 21.00 30.79
N PHE A 19 -35.56 20.26 29.85
CA PHE A 19 -35.28 18.83 29.66
C PHE A 19 -33.95 18.71 28.94
N SER A 20 -32.85 18.55 29.69
CA SER A 20 -31.56 18.16 29.12
C SER A 20 -31.69 16.71 28.65
N LEU A 21 -31.95 16.52 27.35
CA LEU A 21 -31.71 15.23 26.71
C LEU A 21 -30.21 14.97 26.72
N LEU A 22 -29.72 14.22 27.67
CA LEU A 22 -28.42 13.57 27.58
C LEU A 22 -28.56 12.52 26.47
N THR A 23 -28.21 12.87 25.26
CA THR A 23 -27.91 11.87 24.22
C THR A 23 -26.59 11.21 24.61
N VAL A 24 -26.68 10.11 25.33
CA VAL A 24 -25.56 9.17 25.44
C VAL A 24 -25.35 8.62 24.02
N GLY A 25 -24.41 9.21 23.32
CA GLY A 25 -23.94 8.67 22.04
C GLY A 25 -23.30 7.32 22.33
N ILE A 26 -24.07 6.25 22.17
CA ILE A 26 -23.51 4.91 22.09
C ILE A 26 -22.72 4.88 20.78
N THR A 27 -21.42 5.11 20.86
CA THR A 27 -20.51 4.76 19.76
C THR A 27 -20.46 3.23 19.72
N VAL A 28 -21.40 2.65 18.99
CA VAL A 28 -21.28 1.26 18.56
C VAL A 28 -20.07 1.26 17.62
N SER A 29 -18.94 0.75 18.11
CA SER A 29 -17.83 0.38 17.25
C SER A 29 -18.36 -0.74 16.34
N ALA A 30 -18.79 -0.37 15.14
CA ALA A 30 -19.31 -1.32 14.19
C ALA A 30 -18.13 -2.17 13.69
N GLN A 31 -17.99 -3.35 14.28
CA GLN A 31 -17.19 -4.41 13.70
C GLN A 31 -17.79 -4.75 12.33
N ALA A 32 -16.93 -5.00 11.33
CA ALA A 32 -17.43 -5.39 10.01
C ALA A 32 -18.32 -6.64 10.13
N PRO A 33 -19.38 -6.74 9.35
CA PRO A 33 -20.15 -7.96 9.24
C PRO A 33 -19.25 -9.15 8.92
N ASP A 34 -19.68 -10.36 9.29
CA ASP A 34 -19.03 -11.59 8.87
C ASP A 34 -18.80 -11.58 7.34
N TYR A 35 -17.61 -11.99 6.90
CA TYR A 35 -17.22 -11.93 5.48
C TYR A 35 -18.23 -12.62 4.56
N ALA A 36 -18.90 -13.67 5.02
CA ALA A 36 -19.86 -14.40 4.20
C ALA A 36 -21.13 -13.59 3.88
N THR A 37 -21.53 -12.70 4.78
CA THR A 37 -22.76 -11.89 4.65
C THR A 37 -22.50 -10.44 4.29
N ASP A 38 -21.26 -9.95 4.35
CA ASP A 38 -20.94 -8.56 4.04
C ASP A 38 -21.23 -8.24 2.55
N PRO A 39 -22.19 -7.34 2.25
CA PRO A 39 -22.52 -6.98 0.87
C PRO A 39 -21.40 -6.23 0.15
N ARG A 40 -20.43 -5.70 0.87
CA ARG A 40 -19.28 -4.96 0.31
C ARG A 40 -18.20 -5.86 -0.27
N LEU A 41 -18.27 -7.17 -0.08
CA LEU A 41 -17.34 -8.13 -0.67
C LEU A 41 -17.89 -8.71 -1.97
N SER A 42 -17.05 -8.78 -3.01
CA SER A 42 -17.41 -9.45 -4.24
C SER A 42 -17.56 -10.97 -4.03
N THR A 43 -18.31 -11.64 -4.90
CA THR A 43 -18.55 -13.09 -4.80
C THR A 43 -17.26 -13.89 -4.81
N ASP A 44 -16.33 -13.54 -5.70
CA ASP A 44 -15.03 -14.24 -5.81
C ASP A 44 -14.17 -14.04 -4.55
N VAL A 45 -14.19 -12.83 -3.98
CA VAL A 45 -13.47 -12.53 -2.74
C VAL A 45 -14.09 -13.28 -1.56
N LYS A 46 -15.42 -13.39 -1.46
CA LYS A 46 -16.08 -14.23 -0.45
C LYS A 46 -15.67 -15.71 -0.57
N ALA A 47 -15.62 -16.23 -1.79
CA ALA A 47 -15.17 -17.60 -2.02
C ALA A 47 -13.71 -17.82 -1.59
N PHE A 48 -12.83 -16.87 -1.88
CA PHE A 48 -11.44 -16.88 -1.41
C PHE A 48 -11.36 -16.85 0.12
N LEU A 49 -12.06 -15.91 0.76
CA LEU A 49 -12.07 -15.75 2.22
C LEU A 49 -12.66 -16.98 2.93
N LYS A 50 -13.62 -17.66 2.32
CA LYS A 50 -14.16 -18.93 2.85
C LYS A 50 -13.06 -20.00 2.97
N VAL A 51 -12.20 -20.12 1.97
CA VAL A 51 -11.07 -21.04 2.01
C VAL A 51 -10.03 -20.58 3.04
N LEU A 52 -9.68 -19.29 3.03
CA LEU A 52 -8.70 -18.72 3.95
C LEU A 52 -9.12 -18.90 5.41
N ASN A 53 -10.40 -18.64 5.73
CA ASN A 53 -10.92 -18.69 7.10
C ASN A 53 -11.39 -20.09 7.51
N SER A 54 -11.20 -21.14 6.67
CA SER A 54 -11.64 -22.51 6.99
C SER A 54 -10.75 -23.23 7.99
N GLY A 55 -9.61 -22.69 8.35
CA GLY A 55 -8.69 -23.27 9.33
C GLY A 55 -7.23 -22.90 9.04
N GLY A 56 -6.37 -23.35 9.94
CA GLY A 56 -4.94 -23.04 9.95
C GLY A 56 -4.56 -22.14 11.12
N ALA A 57 -3.30 -22.22 11.54
CA ALA A 57 -2.77 -21.35 12.57
C ALA A 57 -2.59 -19.94 12.00
N PRO A 58 -2.87 -18.88 12.76
CA PRO A 58 -2.58 -17.50 12.35
C PRO A 58 -1.08 -17.35 11.99
N ILE A 59 -0.78 -16.64 10.91
CA ILE A 59 0.58 -16.49 10.37
C ILE A 59 1.54 -15.94 11.44
N GLU A 60 1.09 -15.00 12.25
CA GLU A 60 1.86 -14.39 13.34
C GLU A 60 2.25 -15.36 14.47
N THR A 61 1.65 -16.54 14.53
CA THR A 61 1.98 -17.58 15.52
C THR A 61 3.00 -18.61 15.00
N LEU A 62 3.31 -18.56 13.72
CA LEU A 62 4.21 -19.50 13.05
C LEU A 62 5.69 -19.07 13.17
N SER A 63 6.59 -20.04 12.93
CA SER A 63 7.99 -19.67 12.66
C SER A 63 8.07 -18.77 11.42
N LYS A 64 9.11 -17.94 11.32
CA LYS A 64 9.29 -17.06 10.13
C LYS A 64 9.32 -17.85 8.83
N GLN A 65 9.98 -19.00 8.85
CA GLN A 65 10.06 -19.85 7.66
C GLN A 65 8.70 -20.44 7.30
N ASP A 66 7.93 -20.90 8.27
CA ASP A 66 6.60 -21.45 8.01
C ASP A 66 5.64 -20.34 7.55
N ALA A 67 5.70 -19.15 8.15
CA ALA A 67 4.96 -17.98 7.71
C ALA A 67 5.24 -17.65 6.22
N ARG A 68 6.52 -17.64 5.80
CA ARG A 68 6.92 -17.48 4.40
C ARG A 68 6.37 -18.59 3.51
N ASN A 69 6.42 -19.83 3.98
CA ASN A 69 5.94 -21.00 3.24
C ASN A 69 4.42 -20.97 2.99
N VAL A 70 3.63 -20.38 3.89
CA VAL A 70 2.17 -20.20 3.70
C VAL A 70 1.92 -19.40 2.43
N LEU A 71 2.53 -18.22 2.27
CA LEU A 71 2.34 -17.40 1.07
C LEU A 71 2.87 -18.08 -0.19
N ILE A 72 4.07 -18.67 -0.12
CA ILE A 72 4.68 -19.37 -1.25
C ILE A 72 3.77 -20.52 -1.73
N THR A 73 3.23 -21.31 -0.79
CA THR A 73 2.36 -22.44 -1.10
C THR A 73 1.02 -21.95 -1.70
N ALA A 74 0.41 -20.92 -1.10
CA ALA A 74 -0.82 -20.35 -1.61
C ALA A 74 -0.65 -19.84 -3.06
N GLN A 75 0.43 -19.14 -3.36
CA GLN A 75 0.70 -18.65 -4.71
C GLN A 75 0.99 -19.79 -5.71
N LYS A 76 1.76 -20.80 -5.31
CA LYS A 76 2.07 -21.99 -6.16
C LYS A 76 0.87 -22.89 -6.42
N SER A 77 -0.13 -22.91 -5.55
CA SER A 77 -1.33 -23.75 -5.69
C SER A 77 -2.21 -23.34 -6.88
N VAL A 78 -2.04 -22.15 -7.40
CA VAL A 78 -2.83 -21.59 -8.51
C VAL A 78 -1.98 -21.45 -9.76
N LYS A 79 -2.37 -22.16 -10.84
CA LYS A 79 -1.73 -22.02 -12.15
C LYS A 79 -2.08 -20.67 -12.78
N VAL A 80 -1.06 -19.87 -13.09
CA VAL A 80 -1.18 -18.56 -13.73
C VAL A 80 -0.36 -18.51 -15.02
N ASP A 81 -0.72 -17.57 -15.90
CA ASP A 81 0.06 -17.32 -17.11
C ASP A 81 1.28 -16.46 -16.76
N LEU A 82 2.46 -16.94 -17.12
CA LEU A 82 3.74 -16.24 -16.96
C LEU A 82 4.45 -16.04 -18.31
N SER A 83 3.75 -16.21 -19.43
CA SER A 83 4.28 -15.99 -20.77
C SER A 83 4.40 -14.52 -21.13
N GLY A 84 5.02 -14.21 -22.25
CA GLY A 84 5.13 -12.84 -22.79
C GLY A 84 6.24 -12.01 -22.17
N ILE A 85 7.14 -12.62 -21.41
CA ILE A 85 8.28 -11.94 -20.77
C ILE A 85 9.59 -12.69 -20.99
N GLU A 86 10.68 -11.96 -20.86
CA GLU A 86 12.04 -12.46 -20.71
C GLU A 86 12.59 -12.00 -19.36
N GLU A 87 13.36 -12.86 -18.71
CA GLU A 87 13.89 -12.63 -17.37
C GLU A 87 15.41 -12.72 -17.37
N SER A 88 16.03 -11.90 -16.55
CA SER A 88 17.45 -11.99 -16.22
C SER A 88 17.68 -11.54 -14.78
N GLU A 89 18.86 -11.81 -14.26
CA GLU A 89 19.26 -11.46 -12.90
C GLU A 89 20.57 -10.69 -12.92
N LYS A 90 20.73 -9.77 -11.99
CA LYS A 90 21.98 -9.08 -11.74
C LYS A 90 22.17 -8.86 -10.25
N THR A 91 23.34 -9.20 -9.74
CA THR A 91 23.75 -8.80 -8.41
C THR A 91 24.59 -7.54 -8.52
N ILE A 92 24.24 -6.54 -7.74
CA ILE A 92 24.93 -5.25 -7.71
C ILE A 92 25.56 -5.02 -6.32
N ASN A 93 26.61 -4.20 -6.28
CA ASN A 93 27.12 -3.61 -5.05
C ASN A 93 26.89 -2.11 -5.12
N ALA A 94 26.02 -1.57 -4.29
CA ALA A 94 25.62 -0.17 -4.30
C ALA A 94 25.48 0.37 -2.88
N ASP A 95 26.11 1.50 -2.59
CA ASP A 95 26.09 2.20 -1.30
C ASP A 95 26.38 1.26 -0.10
N GLY A 96 27.31 0.29 -0.28
CA GLY A 96 27.70 -0.68 0.74
C GLY A 96 26.80 -1.92 0.86
N HIS A 97 25.75 -2.04 0.05
CA HIS A 97 24.83 -3.18 0.03
C HIS A 97 25.05 -4.08 -1.18
N LYS A 98 24.98 -5.39 -0.97
CA LYS A 98 24.96 -6.40 -2.04
C LYS A 98 23.50 -6.78 -2.29
N ILE A 99 22.96 -6.39 -3.45
CA ILE A 99 21.54 -6.49 -3.76
C ILE A 99 21.34 -7.30 -5.04
N LYS A 100 20.46 -8.30 -4.99
CA LYS A 100 20.03 -9.05 -6.17
C LYS A 100 18.85 -8.34 -6.83
N LEU A 101 18.92 -8.16 -8.14
CA LEU A 101 17.84 -7.62 -8.98
C LEU A 101 17.35 -8.74 -9.90
N ASN A 102 16.03 -8.88 -10.02
CA ASN A 102 15.41 -9.62 -11.12
C ASN A 102 14.90 -8.60 -12.14
N ILE A 103 15.32 -8.74 -13.38
CA ILE A 103 14.92 -7.88 -14.50
C ILE A 103 13.91 -8.63 -15.35
N MET A 104 12.75 -8.04 -15.56
CA MET A 104 11.68 -8.60 -16.38
C MET A 104 11.40 -7.64 -17.53
N ARG A 105 11.40 -8.16 -18.76
CA ARG A 105 11.16 -7.38 -19.99
C ARG A 105 10.07 -8.05 -20.81
N PRO A 106 9.28 -7.29 -21.60
CA PRO A 106 8.40 -7.92 -22.58
C PRO A 106 9.22 -8.82 -23.54
N ALA A 107 8.69 -9.99 -23.85
CA ALA A 107 9.36 -10.92 -24.75
C ALA A 107 9.60 -10.30 -26.14
N GLY A 108 10.81 -10.49 -26.68
CA GLY A 108 11.22 -9.95 -27.98
C GLY A 108 11.47 -8.43 -27.99
N ALA A 109 11.35 -7.74 -26.87
CA ALA A 109 11.59 -6.30 -26.81
C ALA A 109 13.06 -5.96 -27.03
N LYS A 110 13.32 -5.03 -27.97
CA LYS A 110 14.67 -4.60 -28.34
C LYS A 110 15.01 -3.23 -27.75
N GLY A 111 16.31 -3.00 -27.56
CA GLY A 111 16.82 -1.72 -27.07
C GLY A 111 16.57 -1.48 -25.58
N ARG A 112 16.77 -0.24 -25.17
CA ARG A 112 16.56 0.20 -23.79
C ARG A 112 15.11 0.62 -23.61
N LEU A 113 14.39 -0.01 -22.67
CA LEU A 113 13.01 0.31 -22.38
C LEU A 113 12.91 1.28 -21.19
N PRO A 114 11.86 2.10 -21.11
CA PRO A 114 11.43 2.70 -19.84
C PRO A 114 11.29 1.61 -18.78
N VAL A 115 11.50 1.97 -17.53
CA VAL A 115 11.57 0.99 -16.46
C VAL A 115 10.78 1.41 -15.22
N PHE A 116 10.21 0.46 -14.50
CA PHE A 116 9.76 0.70 -13.16
C PHE A 116 10.51 -0.21 -12.17
N ILE A 117 10.90 0.38 -11.06
CA ILE A 117 11.40 -0.36 -9.91
C ILE A 117 10.18 -0.95 -9.22
N PHE A 118 10.20 -2.26 -8.95
CA PHE A 118 9.12 -2.92 -8.23
C PHE A 118 9.59 -3.36 -6.85
N ILE A 119 8.84 -2.94 -5.84
CA ILE A 119 9.09 -3.25 -4.43
C ILE A 119 7.93 -4.10 -3.91
N HIS A 120 8.26 -5.32 -3.47
CA HIS A 120 7.24 -6.26 -3.04
C HIS A 120 6.72 -6.00 -1.63
N GLY A 121 5.47 -6.40 -1.40
CA GLY A 121 4.79 -6.43 -0.11
C GLY A 121 5.12 -7.67 0.71
N GLY A 122 4.28 -7.94 1.71
CA GLY A 122 4.41 -9.09 2.62
C GLY A 122 4.92 -8.72 4.01
N GLY A 123 4.60 -7.51 4.49
CA GLY A 123 4.88 -7.10 5.87
C GLY A 123 6.36 -7.07 6.22
N TRP A 124 7.24 -6.78 5.27
CA TRP A 124 8.71 -6.81 5.39
C TRP A 124 9.32 -8.19 5.68
N ILE A 125 8.51 -9.24 5.89
CA ILE A 125 8.92 -10.58 6.32
C ILE A 125 8.69 -11.62 5.25
N LEU A 126 7.50 -11.52 4.62
CA LEU A 126 6.98 -12.44 3.62
C LEU A 126 7.24 -11.90 2.23
N GLY A 127 6.98 -12.74 1.24
CA GLY A 127 7.10 -12.32 -0.15
C GLY A 127 8.52 -12.46 -0.70
N ASP A 128 8.56 -12.67 -1.99
CA ASP A 128 9.76 -12.80 -2.80
C ASP A 128 9.42 -12.59 -4.27
N TYR A 129 10.42 -12.66 -5.15
CA TYR A 129 10.19 -12.56 -6.59
C TYR A 129 9.19 -13.61 -7.13
N PRO A 130 9.30 -14.92 -6.81
CA PRO A 130 8.33 -15.91 -7.23
C PRO A 130 6.87 -15.62 -6.83
N THR A 131 6.63 -15.12 -5.63
CA THR A 131 5.27 -14.84 -5.12
C THR A 131 4.62 -13.65 -5.80
N HIS A 132 5.41 -12.67 -6.26
CA HIS A 132 4.93 -11.45 -6.93
C HIS A 132 5.08 -11.49 -8.45
N LYS A 133 5.73 -12.52 -8.99
CA LYS A 133 6.10 -12.62 -10.40
C LYS A 133 4.91 -12.40 -11.35
N ARG A 134 3.73 -12.97 -11.06
CA ARG A 134 2.55 -12.79 -11.89
C ARG A 134 2.10 -11.33 -11.95
N LEU A 135 2.01 -10.64 -10.81
CA LEU A 135 1.63 -9.22 -10.77
C LEU A 135 2.60 -8.36 -11.60
N VAL A 136 3.90 -8.55 -11.39
CA VAL A 136 4.93 -7.80 -12.13
C VAL A 136 4.86 -8.12 -13.63
N ARG A 137 4.70 -9.40 -14.00
CA ARG A 137 4.54 -9.83 -15.39
C ARG A 137 3.34 -9.17 -16.05
N ASP A 138 2.20 -9.13 -15.37
CA ASP A 138 0.99 -8.54 -15.93
C ASP A 138 1.17 -7.05 -16.21
N ILE A 139 1.85 -6.32 -15.31
CA ILE A 139 2.18 -4.91 -15.51
C ILE A 139 3.18 -4.74 -16.67
N VAL A 140 4.22 -5.58 -16.75
CA VAL A 140 5.22 -5.55 -17.82
C VAL A 140 4.56 -5.77 -19.19
N VAL A 141 3.72 -6.80 -19.32
CA VAL A 141 3.03 -7.11 -20.58
C VAL A 141 2.04 -6.01 -20.96
N GLN A 142 1.30 -5.47 -19.99
CA GLN A 142 0.30 -4.43 -20.24
C GLN A 142 0.94 -3.06 -20.56
N SER A 143 2.04 -2.73 -19.90
CA SER A 143 2.74 -1.46 -20.11
C SER A 143 3.67 -1.49 -21.34
N GLY A 144 4.26 -2.63 -21.63
CA GLY A 144 5.36 -2.74 -22.60
C GLY A 144 6.70 -2.26 -22.03
N TYR A 145 6.79 -1.97 -20.73
CA TYR A 145 7.99 -1.48 -20.06
C TYR A 145 8.71 -2.58 -19.30
N ALA A 146 9.98 -2.35 -18.98
CA ALA A 146 10.73 -3.27 -18.14
C ALA A 146 10.43 -3.05 -16.66
N ALA A 147 10.54 -4.12 -15.87
CA ALA A 147 10.54 -4.06 -14.43
C ALA A 147 11.92 -4.44 -13.86
N VAL A 148 12.35 -3.76 -12.82
CA VAL A 148 13.46 -4.18 -11.97
C VAL A 148 12.90 -4.46 -10.57
N PHE A 149 12.80 -5.74 -10.25
CA PHE A 149 12.36 -6.21 -8.94
C PHE A 149 13.56 -6.19 -8.00
N VAL A 150 13.46 -5.47 -6.89
CA VAL A 150 14.51 -5.37 -5.88
C VAL A 150 14.29 -6.43 -4.81
N ASN A 151 15.24 -7.38 -4.71
CA ASN A 151 15.23 -8.35 -3.62
C ASN A 151 15.93 -7.72 -2.41
N TYR A 152 15.20 -6.87 -1.70
CA TYR A 152 15.70 -6.31 -0.44
C TYR A 152 15.76 -7.39 0.64
N THR A 153 16.60 -7.18 1.64
CA THR A 153 16.74 -8.12 2.76
C THR A 153 15.52 -8.00 3.69
N PRO A 154 14.70 -9.06 3.82
CA PRO A 154 13.51 -9.00 4.67
C PRO A 154 13.85 -9.08 6.17
N SER A 155 12.87 -8.79 7.02
CA SER A 155 12.94 -9.03 8.46
C SER A 155 12.77 -10.54 8.76
N PRO A 156 13.42 -11.07 9.79
CA PRO A 156 14.29 -10.39 10.77
C PRO A 156 15.74 -10.29 10.35
N GLU A 157 16.12 -10.73 9.16
CA GLU A 157 17.51 -10.68 8.66
C GLU A 157 17.99 -9.22 8.52
N ALA A 158 17.07 -8.30 8.22
CA ALA A 158 17.29 -6.86 8.30
C ALA A 158 16.12 -6.17 8.96
N HIS A 159 16.39 -5.09 9.68
CA HIS A 159 15.40 -4.23 10.33
C HIS A 159 15.44 -2.82 9.74
N TYR A 160 14.39 -2.03 9.99
CA TYR A 160 14.37 -0.61 9.65
C TYR A 160 15.64 0.10 10.16
N PRO A 161 16.32 0.93 9.34
CA PRO A 161 15.94 1.36 7.99
C PRO A 161 16.63 0.59 6.85
N GLN A 162 17.29 -0.53 7.09
CA GLN A 162 18.14 -1.21 6.10
C GLN A 162 17.40 -1.59 4.82
N PRO A 163 16.19 -2.22 4.83
CA PRO A 163 15.49 -2.56 3.59
C PRO A 163 15.24 -1.34 2.69
N THR A 164 14.84 -0.20 3.28
CA THR A 164 14.61 1.04 2.54
C THR A 164 15.91 1.62 1.97
N ASN A 165 17.02 1.52 2.71
CA ASN A 165 18.33 1.94 2.22
C ASN A 165 18.80 1.08 1.03
N GLU A 166 18.59 -0.23 1.07
CA GLU A 166 18.89 -1.14 -0.03
C GLU A 166 18.07 -0.78 -1.29
N ILE A 167 16.77 -0.46 -1.12
CA ILE A 167 15.90 -0.05 -2.22
C ILE A 167 16.37 1.29 -2.82
N TYR A 168 16.75 2.25 -1.97
CA TYR A 168 17.31 3.51 -2.43
C TYR A 168 18.61 3.29 -3.22
N ALA A 169 19.53 2.48 -2.71
CA ALA A 169 20.78 2.15 -3.37
C ALA A 169 20.58 1.44 -4.71
N ALA A 170 19.62 0.49 -4.78
CA ALA A 170 19.25 -0.19 -6.01
C ALA A 170 18.65 0.78 -7.04
N SER A 171 17.74 1.66 -6.61
CA SER A 171 17.10 2.66 -7.47
C SER A 171 18.12 3.64 -8.05
N LYS A 172 19.03 4.13 -7.22
CA LYS A 172 20.16 4.98 -7.64
C LYS A 172 21.03 4.25 -8.67
N TRP A 173 21.37 2.99 -8.40
CA TRP A 173 22.17 2.19 -9.33
C TRP A 173 21.48 2.02 -10.68
N VAL A 174 20.19 1.70 -10.70
CA VAL A 174 19.43 1.60 -11.96
C VAL A 174 19.39 2.94 -12.69
N TYR A 175 19.22 4.05 -11.98
CA TYR A 175 19.24 5.39 -12.56
C TYR A 175 20.58 5.71 -13.24
N GLU A 176 21.71 5.27 -12.66
CA GLU A 176 23.06 5.55 -13.14
C GLU A 176 23.55 4.50 -14.16
N HIS A 177 23.19 3.23 -13.98
CA HIS A 177 23.72 2.08 -14.71
C HIS A 177 22.65 1.26 -15.48
N GLY A 178 21.44 1.78 -15.66
CA GLY A 178 20.34 1.05 -16.31
C GLY A 178 20.70 0.47 -17.69
N SER A 179 21.65 1.09 -18.40
CA SER A 179 22.15 0.57 -19.70
C SER A 179 22.79 -0.81 -19.61
N GLU A 180 23.35 -1.20 -18.46
CA GLU A 180 23.94 -2.52 -18.25
C GLU A 180 22.91 -3.65 -18.18
N ILE A 181 21.64 -3.30 -17.97
CA ILE A 181 20.51 -4.23 -17.92
C ILE A 181 19.44 -3.89 -18.98
N ASN A 182 19.85 -3.20 -20.04
CA ASN A 182 19.00 -2.82 -21.17
C ASN A 182 17.74 -2.02 -20.79
N VAL A 183 17.83 -1.13 -19.79
CA VAL A 183 16.75 -0.21 -19.41
C VAL A 183 17.21 1.25 -19.49
N ASN A 184 16.26 2.15 -19.68
CA ASN A 184 16.49 3.58 -19.58
C ASN A 184 16.31 4.06 -18.15
N GLY A 185 17.37 4.03 -17.34
CA GLY A 185 17.32 4.48 -15.94
C GLY A 185 16.94 5.95 -15.76
N LYS A 186 16.98 6.79 -16.81
CA LYS A 186 16.52 8.19 -16.77
C LYS A 186 15.01 8.32 -17.03
N ASP A 187 14.38 7.22 -17.39
CA ASP A 187 12.94 7.12 -17.64
C ASP A 187 12.32 6.06 -16.72
N MET A 188 12.29 6.38 -15.44
CA MET A 188 12.07 5.44 -14.38
C MET A 188 10.87 5.83 -13.50
N GLY A 189 9.98 4.85 -13.23
CA GLY A 189 8.95 4.92 -12.22
C GLY A 189 9.28 4.02 -11.02
N ILE A 190 8.50 4.14 -9.94
CA ILE A 190 8.54 3.21 -8.81
C ILE A 190 7.13 2.71 -8.50
N VAL A 191 7.01 1.41 -8.29
CA VAL A 191 5.74 0.71 -8.04
C VAL A 191 5.94 -0.21 -6.83
N GLY A 192 5.01 -0.21 -5.89
CA GLY A 192 5.09 -1.12 -4.76
C GLY A 192 3.73 -1.42 -4.15
N ASN A 193 3.57 -2.64 -3.62
CA ASN A 193 2.36 -3.05 -2.95
C ASN A 193 2.55 -3.18 -1.43
N SER A 194 1.53 -2.81 -0.63
CA SER A 194 1.55 -2.94 0.83
C SER A 194 2.77 -2.23 1.45
N VAL A 195 3.61 -2.94 2.20
CA VAL A 195 4.90 -2.40 2.70
C VAL A 195 5.87 -2.06 1.57
N GLY A 196 5.73 -2.65 0.38
CA GLY A 196 6.46 -2.22 -0.81
C GLY A 196 6.04 -0.82 -1.26
N GLY A 197 4.75 -0.48 -1.15
CA GLY A 197 4.25 0.88 -1.34
C GLY A 197 4.81 1.85 -0.30
N ASN A 198 4.88 1.44 0.97
CA ASN A 198 5.56 2.19 2.04
C ASN A 198 7.00 2.53 1.66
N MET A 199 7.80 1.51 1.32
CA MET A 199 9.20 1.70 1.00
C MET A 199 9.41 2.42 -0.34
N SER A 200 8.44 2.37 -1.27
CA SER A 200 8.49 3.13 -2.53
C SER A 200 8.42 4.62 -2.26
N THR A 201 7.39 5.08 -1.54
CA THR A 201 7.26 6.51 -1.22
C THR A 201 8.36 6.99 -0.27
N SER A 202 8.81 6.16 0.68
CA SER A 202 9.97 6.45 1.51
C SER A 202 11.25 6.65 0.70
N THR A 203 11.45 5.84 -0.34
CA THR A 203 12.58 5.97 -1.27
C THR A 203 12.50 7.26 -2.08
N ALA A 204 11.30 7.66 -2.53
CA ALA A 204 11.10 8.92 -3.23
C ALA A 204 11.38 10.14 -2.31
N LEU A 205 10.91 10.08 -1.05
CA LEU A 205 11.23 11.08 -0.02
C LEU A 205 12.74 11.17 0.25
N MET A 206 13.44 10.03 0.37
CA MET A 206 14.90 9.99 0.56
C MET A 206 15.64 10.58 -0.64
N ALA A 207 15.20 10.26 -1.86
CA ALA A 207 15.78 10.80 -3.07
C ALA A 207 15.65 12.33 -3.11
N LYS A 208 14.45 12.84 -2.84
CA LYS A 208 14.20 14.28 -2.75
C LYS A 208 15.07 14.95 -1.69
N ALA A 209 15.14 14.40 -0.48
CA ALA A 209 15.94 14.95 0.62
C ALA A 209 17.44 15.04 0.27
N LYS A 210 17.90 14.15 -0.61
CA LYS A 210 19.30 14.15 -1.13
C LYS A 210 19.45 14.96 -2.43
N GLY A 211 18.47 15.76 -2.81
CA GLY A 211 18.50 16.57 -4.03
C GLY A 211 18.50 15.76 -5.33
N LYS A 212 17.94 14.55 -5.27
CA LYS A 212 17.84 13.64 -6.43
C LYS A 212 16.38 13.44 -6.82
N GLN A 213 16.13 13.32 -8.11
CA GLN A 213 14.83 12.99 -8.69
C GLN A 213 14.99 11.80 -9.62
N PHE A 214 14.87 10.59 -9.06
CA PHE A 214 15.02 9.36 -9.85
C PHE A 214 13.74 9.03 -10.61
N PHE A 215 12.59 9.30 -10.01
CA PHE A 215 11.30 8.78 -10.46
C PHE A 215 10.46 9.86 -11.12
N LYS A 216 9.84 9.52 -12.25
CA LYS A 216 8.86 10.35 -12.95
C LYS A 216 7.42 10.06 -12.54
N VAL A 217 7.18 8.94 -11.90
CA VAL A 217 5.88 8.49 -11.43
C VAL A 217 6.05 7.52 -10.28
N GLU A 218 5.11 7.55 -9.35
CA GLU A 218 5.00 6.66 -8.21
C GLU A 218 3.63 5.98 -8.21
N ILE A 219 3.60 4.65 -8.01
CA ILE A 219 2.36 3.88 -7.93
C ILE A 219 2.37 3.07 -6.64
N LEU A 220 1.44 3.38 -5.77
CA LEU A 220 1.31 2.81 -4.44
C LEU A 220 0.05 1.93 -4.37
N MET A 221 0.23 0.63 -4.41
CA MET A 221 -0.85 -0.33 -4.33
C MET A 221 -1.10 -0.67 -2.86
N TRP A 222 -2.28 -0.34 -2.32
CA TRP A 222 -2.69 -0.54 -0.91
C TRP A 222 -1.54 -0.32 0.10
N PRO A 223 -0.94 0.89 0.09
CA PRO A 223 0.30 1.14 0.82
C PRO A 223 0.08 1.20 2.33
N VAL A 224 1.07 0.73 3.09
CA VAL A 224 1.24 1.11 4.50
C VAL A 224 1.78 2.53 4.57
N THR A 225 1.13 3.42 5.31
CA THR A 225 1.58 4.82 5.41
C THR A 225 1.73 5.33 6.83
N ASP A 226 1.22 4.59 7.83
CA ASP A 226 1.31 4.95 9.25
C ASP A 226 1.46 3.69 10.14
N ALA A 227 1.89 3.90 11.39
CA ALA A 227 2.10 2.85 12.39
C ALA A 227 1.22 3.03 13.64
N THR A 228 0.15 3.84 13.58
CA THR A 228 -0.73 4.09 14.74
C THR A 228 -1.80 3.03 14.92
N PHE A 229 -2.26 2.39 13.85
CA PHE A 229 -3.37 1.44 13.82
C PHE A 229 -4.72 2.04 14.33
N GLU A 230 -4.87 3.36 14.25
CA GLU A 230 -6.01 4.09 14.81
C GLU A 230 -7.09 4.42 13.79
N GLN A 231 -6.80 4.26 12.50
CA GLN A 231 -7.74 4.53 11.42
C GLN A 231 -8.99 3.65 11.56
N ALA A 232 -10.14 4.18 11.14
CA ALA A 232 -11.42 3.47 11.27
C ALA A 232 -11.41 2.10 10.56
N SER A 233 -10.73 1.99 9.43
CA SER A 233 -10.57 0.75 8.67
C SER A 233 -9.90 -0.38 9.46
N TYR A 234 -8.99 -0.08 10.41
CA TYR A 234 -8.40 -1.09 11.30
C TYR A 234 -9.43 -1.74 12.23
N LYS A 235 -10.41 -0.95 12.71
CA LYS A 235 -11.50 -1.45 13.55
C LYS A 235 -12.55 -2.17 12.72
N GLU A 236 -12.80 -1.66 11.51
CA GLU A 236 -13.84 -2.16 10.64
C GLU A 236 -13.45 -3.47 9.96
N PHE A 237 -12.22 -3.59 9.45
CA PHE A 237 -11.77 -4.72 8.64
C PHE A 237 -10.66 -5.54 9.29
N GLY A 238 -10.41 -5.37 10.59
CA GLY A 238 -9.29 -5.96 11.31
C GLY A 238 -9.31 -7.47 11.45
N GLU A 239 -10.41 -8.12 11.06
CA GLU A 239 -10.59 -9.57 11.14
C GLU A 239 -11.21 -10.12 9.87
N GLN A 240 -10.91 -11.38 9.54
CA GLN A 240 -11.51 -12.14 8.44
C GLN A 240 -11.33 -11.54 7.02
N ARG A 241 -10.43 -10.58 6.84
CA ARG A 241 -10.23 -9.84 5.57
C ARG A 241 -8.85 -10.01 4.94
N PHE A 242 -8.18 -11.16 5.16
CA PHE A 242 -6.83 -11.50 4.73
C PHE A 242 -5.76 -10.82 5.60
N LEU A 243 -5.60 -9.50 5.54
CA LEU A 243 -4.72 -8.77 6.45
C LEU A 243 -5.50 -8.38 7.71
N THR A 244 -5.11 -8.96 8.85
CA THR A 244 -5.72 -8.65 10.14
C THR A 244 -4.94 -7.58 10.90
N THR A 245 -5.59 -6.91 11.85
CA THR A 245 -4.92 -5.94 12.71
C THR A 245 -3.81 -6.59 13.55
N SER A 246 -4.02 -7.82 14.04
CA SER A 246 -3.00 -8.58 14.81
C SER A 246 -1.78 -8.88 13.94
N LEU A 247 -2.01 -9.37 12.72
CA LEU A 247 -0.95 -9.68 11.76
C LEU A 247 -0.14 -8.43 11.42
N MET A 248 -0.80 -7.28 11.14
CA MET A 248 -0.10 -6.03 10.81
C MET A 248 0.76 -5.53 11.98
N LYS A 249 0.26 -5.61 13.22
CA LYS A 249 1.05 -5.25 14.41
C LYS A 249 2.28 -6.13 14.56
N TRP A 250 2.12 -7.45 14.38
CA TRP A 250 3.25 -8.39 14.42
C TRP A 250 4.28 -8.09 13.32
N MET A 251 3.85 -7.75 12.10
CA MET A 251 4.75 -7.36 11.01
C MET A 251 5.56 -6.12 11.36
N TRP A 252 4.93 -5.10 11.94
CA TRP A 252 5.64 -3.92 12.44
C TRP A 252 6.68 -4.26 13.52
N ASP A 253 6.35 -5.18 14.45
CA ASP A 253 7.29 -5.63 15.49
C ASP A 253 8.50 -6.36 14.90
N GLN A 254 8.33 -7.02 13.75
CA GLN A 254 9.48 -7.61 13.03
C GLN A 254 10.32 -6.57 12.31
N TYR A 255 9.70 -5.49 11.80
CA TYR A 255 10.40 -4.42 11.08
C TYR A 255 11.16 -3.50 12.04
N THR A 256 10.51 -3.07 13.10
CA THR A 256 11.14 -2.37 14.23
C THR A 256 10.24 -2.36 15.47
N THR A 257 10.81 -2.65 16.62
CA THR A 257 10.15 -2.51 17.93
C THR A 257 10.31 -1.11 18.53
N ASP A 258 11.18 -0.28 17.96
CA ASP A 258 11.41 1.08 18.38
C ASP A 258 10.26 2.00 17.93
N LEU A 259 9.45 2.45 18.89
CA LEU A 259 8.28 3.27 18.62
C LEU A 259 8.63 4.67 18.09
N ASP A 260 9.81 5.19 18.38
CA ASP A 260 10.24 6.48 17.83
C ASP A 260 10.68 6.33 16.38
N LYS A 261 11.35 5.24 16.03
CA LYS A 261 11.62 4.91 14.62
C LYS A 261 10.35 4.72 13.80
N ARG A 262 9.28 4.15 14.37
CA ARG A 262 7.98 4.07 13.69
C ARG A 262 7.39 5.43 13.35
N LYS A 263 7.77 6.50 14.07
CA LYS A 263 7.30 7.86 13.81
C LYS A 263 8.12 8.59 12.74
N GLU A 264 9.26 8.07 12.35
CA GLU A 264 10.07 8.67 11.28
C GLU A 264 9.32 8.64 9.95
N ILE A 265 9.50 9.69 9.15
CA ILE A 265 8.79 9.84 7.86
C ILE A 265 9.14 8.76 6.83
N TYR A 266 10.29 8.09 6.99
CA TYR A 266 10.70 6.97 6.14
C TYR A 266 10.16 5.61 6.62
N ALA A 267 9.58 5.54 7.81
CA ALA A 267 8.79 4.41 8.29
C ALA A 267 7.28 4.66 8.12
N SER A 268 6.83 5.87 8.46
CA SER A 268 5.43 6.32 8.41
C SER A 268 5.29 7.57 7.56
N PRO A 269 5.24 7.46 6.23
CA PRO A 269 5.23 8.61 5.31
C PRO A 269 4.03 9.54 5.47
N LEU A 270 2.91 9.07 6.02
CA LEU A 270 1.77 9.91 6.37
C LEU A 270 2.13 11.00 7.41
N ARG A 271 3.22 10.84 8.16
CA ARG A 271 3.71 11.82 9.14
C ARG A 271 4.56 12.94 8.53
N ALA A 272 4.98 12.80 7.28
CA ALA A 272 5.72 13.85 6.60
C ALA A 272 4.89 15.13 6.49
N SER A 273 5.51 16.29 6.68
CA SER A 273 4.83 17.57 6.45
C SER A 273 4.54 17.80 4.97
N THR A 274 3.59 18.67 4.66
CA THR A 274 3.30 19.08 3.27
C THR A 274 4.54 19.63 2.55
N GLU A 275 5.40 20.37 3.25
CA GLU A 275 6.67 20.86 2.67
C GLU A 275 7.65 19.70 2.36
N GLN A 276 7.68 18.64 3.19
CA GLN A 276 8.49 17.46 2.91
C GLN A 276 7.94 16.65 1.72
N LEU A 277 6.63 16.66 1.52
CA LEU A 277 5.96 15.95 0.40
C LEU A 277 6.01 16.73 -0.92
N LYS A 278 6.03 18.07 -0.85
CA LYS A 278 6.05 18.95 -2.03
C LYS A 278 7.14 18.57 -3.03
N GLY A 279 6.74 18.42 -4.31
CA GLY A 279 7.67 18.05 -5.38
C GLY A 279 8.03 16.57 -5.45
N LEU A 280 7.33 15.70 -4.73
CA LEU A 280 7.34 14.27 -5.01
C LEU A 280 6.77 13.98 -6.41
N PRO A 281 7.07 12.82 -7.01
CA PRO A 281 6.56 12.47 -8.32
C PRO A 281 5.02 12.43 -8.35
N PRO A 282 4.40 12.63 -9.52
CA PRO A 282 2.99 12.29 -9.71
C PRO A 282 2.70 10.89 -9.21
N THR A 283 1.61 10.74 -8.43
CA THR A 283 1.36 9.51 -7.66
C THR A 283 -0.03 8.95 -7.97
N LEU A 284 -0.10 7.64 -8.25
CA LEU A 284 -1.33 6.86 -8.24
C LEU A 284 -1.37 6.02 -6.96
N ILE A 285 -2.45 6.14 -6.18
CA ILE A 285 -2.71 5.29 -5.00
C ILE A 285 -3.90 4.40 -5.30
N GLU A 286 -3.77 3.11 -5.07
CA GLU A 286 -4.80 2.11 -5.31
C GLU A 286 -5.12 1.39 -4.00
N VAL A 287 -6.35 1.52 -3.49
CA VAL A 287 -6.76 0.93 -2.19
C VAL A 287 -7.94 -0.02 -2.37
N ALA A 288 -8.02 -1.04 -1.51
CA ALA A 288 -9.17 -1.93 -1.44
C ALA A 288 -10.24 -1.38 -0.49
N GLU A 289 -11.51 -1.59 -0.83
CA GLU A 289 -12.61 -1.18 0.04
C GLU A 289 -12.56 -1.86 1.42
N ASN A 290 -12.24 -3.16 1.45
CA ASN A 290 -12.27 -3.98 2.65
C ASN A 290 -10.85 -4.30 3.16
N ASP A 291 -10.09 -3.25 3.44
CA ASP A 291 -8.69 -3.33 3.84
C ASP A 291 -8.42 -2.42 5.05
N ILE A 292 -7.68 -2.92 6.03
CA ILE A 292 -7.27 -2.11 7.19
C ILE A 292 -6.44 -0.89 6.79
N LEU A 293 -5.68 -0.96 5.67
CA LEU A 293 -4.82 0.10 5.16
C LEU A 293 -5.56 1.13 4.29
N ARG A 294 -6.87 0.92 4.03
CA ARG A 294 -7.67 1.80 3.16
C ARG A 294 -7.57 3.26 3.58
N ASP A 295 -7.90 3.54 4.82
CA ASP A 295 -8.06 4.92 5.29
C ASP A 295 -6.73 5.67 5.38
N GLU A 296 -5.64 5.00 5.75
CA GLU A 296 -4.31 5.60 5.80
C GLU A 296 -3.75 5.86 4.39
N GLY A 297 -4.01 4.97 3.44
CA GLY A 297 -3.66 5.18 2.03
C GLY A 297 -4.41 6.36 1.41
N GLU A 298 -5.71 6.48 1.66
CA GLU A 298 -6.50 7.63 1.22
C GLU A 298 -6.10 8.94 1.92
N ALA A 299 -5.77 8.88 3.22
CA ALA A 299 -5.27 10.03 3.96
C ALA A 299 -3.94 10.52 3.39
N TYR A 300 -3.06 9.60 2.99
CA TYR A 300 -1.80 9.95 2.35
C TYR A 300 -2.03 10.62 0.99
N GLY A 301 -2.98 10.13 0.20
CA GLY A 301 -3.37 10.78 -1.07
C GLY A 301 -3.86 12.22 -0.88
N ARG A 302 -4.74 12.46 0.10
CA ARG A 302 -5.19 13.82 0.44
C ARG A 302 -4.02 14.73 0.84
N LYS A 303 -3.08 14.21 1.62
CA LYS A 303 -1.92 14.97 2.07
C LYS A 303 -0.93 15.28 0.94
N LEU A 304 -0.79 14.40 -0.05
CA LEU A 304 -0.04 14.67 -1.27
C LEU A 304 -0.69 15.80 -2.09
N ASP A 305 -2.02 15.79 -2.23
CA ASP A 305 -2.77 16.85 -2.90
C ASP A 305 -2.60 18.20 -2.19
N GLU A 306 -2.72 18.23 -0.87
CA GLU A 306 -2.44 19.43 -0.04
C GLU A 306 -1.00 19.96 -0.22
N ALA A 307 -0.05 19.06 -0.50
CA ALA A 307 1.33 19.42 -0.80
C ALA A 307 1.56 19.88 -2.26
N GLY A 308 0.51 19.90 -3.09
CA GLY A 308 0.58 20.26 -4.51
C GLY A 308 1.20 19.17 -5.40
N VAL A 309 1.22 17.92 -4.95
CA VAL A 309 1.62 16.77 -5.76
C VAL A 309 0.43 16.31 -6.62
N THR A 310 0.66 16.09 -7.90
CA THR A 310 -0.38 15.50 -8.75
C THR A 310 -0.68 14.08 -8.26
N VAL A 311 -1.87 13.84 -7.73
CA VAL A 311 -2.24 12.54 -7.16
C VAL A 311 -3.63 12.10 -7.60
N THR A 312 -3.78 10.79 -7.79
CA THR A 312 -5.08 10.14 -7.98
C THR A 312 -5.17 8.97 -7.01
N THR A 313 -6.28 8.88 -6.27
CA THR A 313 -6.55 7.73 -5.40
C THR A 313 -7.76 6.96 -5.95
N LEU A 314 -7.58 5.66 -6.20
CA LEU A 314 -8.61 4.75 -6.67
C LEU A 314 -8.98 3.76 -5.57
N ARG A 315 -10.27 3.66 -5.23
CA ARG A 315 -10.79 2.63 -4.33
C ARG A 315 -11.46 1.53 -5.16
N TYR A 316 -11.05 0.28 -4.94
CA TYR A 316 -11.60 -0.89 -5.59
C TYR A 316 -12.66 -1.55 -4.71
N ASN A 317 -13.93 -1.35 -5.07
CA ASN A 317 -15.05 -1.92 -4.34
C ASN A 317 -15.07 -3.45 -4.48
N GLY A 318 -15.42 -4.13 -3.39
CA GLY A 318 -15.48 -5.58 -3.34
C GLY A 318 -14.13 -6.26 -3.11
N ALA A 319 -13.02 -5.51 -3.12
CA ALA A 319 -11.67 -6.01 -2.94
C ALA A 319 -11.23 -6.03 -1.47
N ILE A 320 -10.22 -6.85 -1.19
CA ILE A 320 -9.51 -6.99 0.09
C ILE A 320 -8.02 -6.66 -0.10
N HIS A 321 -7.25 -6.60 1.00
CA HIS A 321 -5.80 -6.46 0.91
C HIS A 321 -5.17 -7.49 -0.04
N ASP A 322 -4.16 -7.09 -0.81
CA ASP A 322 -3.39 -7.93 -1.75
C ASP A 322 -4.18 -8.61 -2.89
N TRP A 323 -5.44 -8.19 -3.16
CA TRP A 323 -6.26 -8.80 -4.23
C TRP A 323 -5.53 -8.84 -5.58
N GLY A 324 -4.79 -7.79 -5.91
CA GLY A 324 -4.05 -7.68 -7.17
C GLY A 324 -2.83 -8.61 -7.22
N MET A 325 -2.25 -8.98 -6.06
CA MET A 325 -1.08 -9.85 -5.97
C MET A 325 -1.47 -11.32 -5.86
N LEU A 326 -2.56 -11.66 -5.17
CA LEU A 326 -2.98 -13.04 -4.93
C LEU A 326 -3.36 -13.76 -6.24
N ASN A 327 -2.70 -14.89 -6.54
CA ASN A 327 -2.97 -15.66 -7.75
C ASN A 327 -4.40 -16.21 -7.80
N ALA A 328 -5.00 -16.51 -6.65
CA ALA A 328 -6.40 -16.94 -6.56
C ALA A 328 -7.39 -15.87 -7.03
N LEU A 329 -7.02 -14.59 -6.95
CA LEU A 329 -7.83 -13.44 -7.37
C LEU A 329 -7.32 -12.80 -8.68
N ALA A 330 -6.40 -13.45 -9.39
CA ALA A 330 -5.77 -12.88 -10.60
C ALA A 330 -6.76 -12.55 -11.73
N LYS A 331 -7.90 -13.26 -11.78
CA LYS A 331 -8.87 -13.15 -12.89
C LYS A 331 -10.08 -12.27 -12.58
N ILE A 332 -10.21 -11.75 -11.35
CA ILE A 332 -11.35 -10.91 -11.00
C ILE A 332 -11.28 -9.54 -11.72
N PRO A 333 -12.44 -8.89 -11.97
CA PRO A 333 -12.47 -7.60 -12.69
C PRO A 333 -11.60 -6.52 -12.04
N GLN A 334 -11.57 -6.48 -10.70
CA GLN A 334 -10.77 -5.51 -9.95
C GLN A 334 -9.27 -5.66 -10.23
N THR A 335 -8.75 -6.90 -10.30
CA THR A 335 -7.33 -7.15 -10.62
C THR A 335 -7.01 -6.74 -12.06
N ARG A 336 -7.90 -7.01 -13.02
CA ARG A 336 -7.72 -6.55 -14.40
C ARG A 336 -7.66 -5.03 -14.47
N THR A 337 -8.58 -4.34 -13.80
CA THR A 337 -8.63 -2.87 -13.80
C THR A 337 -7.40 -2.27 -13.14
N LEU A 338 -6.92 -2.84 -12.03
CA LEU A 338 -5.65 -2.48 -11.39
C LEU A 338 -4.49 -2.47 -12.38
N ILE A 339 -4.31 -3.57 -13.12
CA ILE A 339 -3.21 -3.71 -14.10
C ILE A 339 -3.33 -2.68 -15.21
N ILE A 340 -4.54 -2.43 -15.71
CA ILE A 340 -4.79 -1.44 -16.77
C ILE A 340 -4.48 -0.03 -16.25
N ALA A 341 -4.96 0.34 -15.06
CA ALA A 341 -4.75 1.66 -14.47
C ALA A 341 -3.26 1.91 -14.19
N THR A 342 -2.58 0.95 -13.55
CA THR A 342 -1.13 0.99 -13.32
C THR A 342 -0.35 1.18 -14.62
N ALA A 343 -0.64 0.38 -15.65
CA ALA A 343 0.07 0.47 -16.93
C ALA A 343 -0.22 1.79 -17.66
N ALA A 344 -1.45 2.30 -17.58
CA ALA A 344 -1.82 3.59 -18.17
C ALA A 344 -1.07 4.74 -17.50
N GLU A 345 -0.97 4.73 -16.16
CA GLU A 345 -0.27 5.76 -15.42
C GLU A 345 1.24 5.71 -15.69
N LEU A 346 1.85 4.52 -15.79
CA LEU A 346 3.23 4.38 -16.23
C LEU A 346 3.45 4.99 -17.62
N LYS A 347 2.58 4.68 -18.60
CA LYS A 347 2.67 5.21 -19.98
C LYS A 347 2.47 6.72 -20.08
N LYS A 348 1.73 7.31 -19.15
CA LYS A 348 1.50 8.76 -19.12
C LYS A 348 2.79 9.54 -18.81
N TYR A 349 3.65 9.00 -17.95
CA TYR A 349 4.84 9.70 -17.46
C TYR A 349 6.17 9.15 -18.01
N LEU A 350 6.22 7.90 -18.44
CA LEU A 350 7.42 7.27 -19.03
C LEU A 350 7.30 7.22 -20.56
N LYS A 351 8.44 7.38 -21.29
CA LYS A 351 8.44 7.49 -22.74
C LYS A 351 9.50 6.59 -23.37
#